data_5837cd4bbedd13459c73af1ee1561196
#
_entry.id   5837cd4bbedd13459c73af1ee1561196
#
_cell.length_a   1.000
_cell.length_b   1.000
_cell.length_c   1.000
_cell.angle_alpha   90.00
_cell.angle_beta   90.00
_cell.angle_gamma   90.00
#
_symmetry.space_group_name_H-M   'P 1'
#
loop_
_entity.id
_entity.type
_entity.pdbx_description
1 polymer ?
#
loop_
_entity_poly.entity_id
_entity_poly.type
_entity_poly.pdbx_seq_one_letter_code
_entity_poly.pdbx_strand_id
1 'polypeptide(L)'
;AAFFSQMAQKYKSTPMEFYFWFYAGRLFDKASLYSTKSRISFENAIKCAETDLLKDNAIWYLLNTSLGSSINSISALLKEYAPQWTNPSYFDDFFDALSAAIFTAGDWNLFYEVYESIKNYTSDSIRSQFSYLLGRLIQTGHINSSKENMIQAFETAYSYENSIYYSSLAKYQLIKNNVDISKIKNRSLNTQSQEQINFEAGILLEGYATFGFPEKIYKTWSNLENKNIPQDKLIYLCEFLQNCGTYAEEDNYFTQSLRMAQKIQGKSKLKFPKFYSDIIEKYSAQYEIDPTIMYSLIRSESFFDPDVTSVAGANGLSQLMEFTAADIARKLKIKDYSLTDPETNIHFGTYYLKNMISRLENDYLHGFFSYNAGITRVRRWLNTSILGFGKKSTMPADLF
;
A
#
# COMPACT_ATOMS: atom_id res chain seq x y z
N ALA A 1 15.98 30.43 1.55
CA ALA A 1 15.88 29.98 0.16
C ALA A 1 16.84 30.78 -0.75
N ALA A 2 16.70 32.13 -0.89
CA ALA A 2 17.55 32.93 -1.78
C ALA A 2 19.06 32.76 -1.54
N PHE A 3 19.50 32.66 -0.29
CA PHE A 3 20.88 32.35 0.06
C PHE A 3 21.35 31.02 -0.56
N PHE A 4 20.55 29.98 -0.50
CA PHE A 4 20.92 28.69 -1.09
C PHE A 4 20.99 28.77 -2.62
N SER A 5 20.11 29.52 -3.30
CA SER A 5 20.21 29.71 -4.73
C SER A 5 21.50 30.47 -5.16
N GLN A 6 21.94 31.45 -4.35
CA GLN A 6 23.22 32.12 -4.56
C GLN A 6 24.42 31.17 -4.33
N MET A 7 24.35 30.36 -3.28
CA MET A 7 25.39 29.35 -3.01
C MET A 7 25.47 28.31 -4.13
N ALA A 8 24.34 27.84 -4.69
CA ALA A 8 24.34 26.95 -5.83
C ALA A 8 25.10 27.49 -7.02
N GLN A 9 24.91 28.78 -7.35
CA GLN A 9 25.66 29.46 -8.42
C GLN A 9 27.17 29.59 -8.11
N LYS A 10 27.52 29.84 -6.84
CA LYS A 10 28.92 29.96 -6.40
C LYS A 10 29.64 28.61 -6.45
N TYR A 11 28.95 27.51 -6.12
CA TYR A 11 29.50 26.14 -6.09
C TYR A 11 29.14 25.34 -7.34
N LYS A 12 28.90 26.00 -8.45
CA LYS A 12 28.58 25.38 -9.74
C LYS A 12 29.63 24.34 -10.13
N SER A 13 29.16 23.22 -10.70
CA SER A 13 30.00 22.09 -11.13
C SER A 13 30.74 21.38 -9.96
N THR A 14 30.22 21.48 -8.76
CA THR A 14 30.67 20.69 -7.60
C THR A 14 29.52 19.85 -7.05
N PRO A 15 29.76 18.77 -6.30
CA PRO A 15 28.71 17.96 -5.68
C PRO A 15 27.76 18.79 -4.78
N MET A 16 28.22 19.91 -4.26
CA MET A 16 27.43 20.80 -3.41
C MET A 16 26.36 21.58 -4.18
N GLU A 17 26.52 21.77 -5.48
CA GLU A 17 25.54 22.49 -6.33
C GLU A 17 24.15 21.86 -6.21
N PHE A 18 24.07 20.52 -6.29
CA PHE A 18 22.80 19.79 -6.13
C PHE A 18 22.11 20.14 -4.81
N TYR A 19 22.81 20.00 -3.70
CA TYR A 19 22.24 20.22 -2.37
C TYR A 19 21.76 21.66 -2.18
N PHE A 20 22.49 22.63 -2.70
CA PHE A 20 22.07 24.02 -2.62
C PHE A 20 20.80 24.29 -3.42
N TRP A 21 20.70 23.78 -4.65
CA TRP A 21 19.46 23.91 -5.44
C TRP A 21 18.32 23.15 -4.79
N PHE A 22 18.54 21.93 -4.34
CA PHE A 22 17.54 21.09 -3.72
C PHE A 22 16.95 21.73 -2.45
N TYR A 23 17.78 22.19 -1.53
CA TYR A 23 17.31 22.86 -0.33
C TYR A 23 16.71 24.24 -0.61
N ALA A 24 17.16 24.99 -1.63
CA ALA A 24 16.48 26.19 -2.09
C ALA A 24 15.04 25.89 -2.51
N GLY A 25 14.83 24.83 -3.30
CA GLY A 25 13.53 24.35 -3.73
C GLY A 25 12.61 24.04 -2.56
N ARG A 26 13.06 23.25 -1.61
CA ARG A 26 12.30 22.89 -0.40
C ARG A 26 11.91 24.10 0.47
N LEU A 27 12.78 25.07 0.59
CA LEU A 27 12.50 26.28 1.38
C LEU A 27 11.56 27.24 0.65
N PHE A 28 11.63 27.32 -0.68
CA PHE A 28 10.67 28.10 -1.46
C PHE A 28 9.28 27.46 -1.43
N ASP A 29 9.21 26.14 -1.50
CA ASP A 29 7.96 25.38 -1.41
C ASP A 29 7.24 25.62 -0.07
N LYS A 30 7.95 25.51 1.05
CA LYS A 30 7.40 25.81 2.38
C LYS A 30 6.87 27.24 2.53
N ALA A 31 7.38 28.18 1.77
CA ALA A 31 6.95 29.56 1.82
C ALA A 31 5.70 29.85 0.98
N SER A 32 5.11 28.87 0.30
CA SER A 32 3.86 28.87 -0.48
C SER A 32 3.70 29.96 -1.55
N LEU A 33 4.37 31.11 -1.39
CA LEU A 33 4.31 32.26 -2.29
C LEU A 33 5.30 32.18 -3.47
N TYR A 34 6.12 31.12 -3.51
CA TYR A 34 7.26 31.05 -4.43
C TYR A 34 7.29 29.74 -5.24
N SER A 35 6.13 29.23 -5.63
CA SER A 35 6.01 27.97 -6.39
C SER A 35 6.89 27.94 -7.66
N THR A 36 6.95 29.06 -8.42
CA THR A 36 7.83 29.16 -9.60
C THR A 36 9.32 29.04 -9.23
N LYS A 37 9.75 29.66 -8.11
CA LYS A 37 11.16 29.58 -7.67
C LYS A 37 11.49 28.20 -7.12
N SER A 38 10.54 27.58 -6.44
CA SER A 38 10.67 26.18 -5.99
C SER A 38 10.88 25.25 -7.18
N ARG A 39 10.01 25.34 -8.19
CA ARG A 39 10.09 24.58 -9.43
C ARG A 39 11.45 24.75 -10.13
N ILE A 40 11.88 26.00 -10.40
CA ILE A 40 13.18 26.27 -11.04
C ILE A 40 14.34 25.69 -10.23
N SER A 41 14.25 25.72 -8.91
CA SER A 41 15.30 25.18 -8.05
C SER A 41 15.39 23.67 -8.15
N PHE A 42 14.26 22.95 -8.17
CA PHE A 42 14.26 21.50 -8.37
C PHE A 42 14.69 21.11 -9.78
N GLU A 43 14.28 21.85 -10.82
CA GLU A 43 14.74 21.63 -12.20
C GLU A 43 16.27 21.78 -12.33
N ASN A 44 16.85 22.74 -11.61
CA ASN A 44 18.31 22.89 -11.57
C ASN A 44 18.98 21.77 -10.77
N ALA A 45 18.39 21.32 -9.65
CA ALA A 45 18.88 20.17 -8.90
C ALA A 45 18.89 18.89 -9.76
N ILE A 46 17.82 18.64 -10.53
CA ILE A 46 17.74 17.50 -11.46
C ILE A 46 18.89 17.55 -12.47
N LYS A 47 19.20 18.71 -13.02
CA LYS A 47 20.27 18.89 -14.03
C LYS A 47 21.67 18.61 -13.50
N CYS A 48 21.93 18.88 -12.22
CA CYS A 48 23.26 18.71 -11.61
C CYS A 48 23.32 17.50 -10.66
N ALA A 49 22.30 16.62 -10.66
CA ALA A 49 22.31 15.40 -9.87
C ALA A 49 23.39 14.44 -10.38
N GLU A 50 24.29 14.02 -9.50
CA GLU A 50 25.40 13.11 -9.83
C GLU A 50 25.01 11.63 -9.73
N THR A 51 23.92 11.30 -9.04
CA THR A 51 23.43 9.93 -8.87
C THR A 51 21.95 9.84 -9.21
N ASP A 52 21.52 8.66 -9.63
CA ASP A 52 20.14 8.35 -9.93
C ASP A 52 19.21 8.62 -8.74
N LEU A 53 19.65 8.25 -7.52
CA LEU A 53 18.88 8.52 -6.30
C LEU A 53 18.66 10.02 -6.04
N LEU A 54 19.67 10.83 -6.23
CA LEU A 54 19.54 12.30 -6.07
C LEU A 54 18.61 12.88 -7.14
N LYS A 55 18.71 12.37 -8.37
CA LYS A 55 17.85 12.76 -9.47
C LYS A 55 16.39 12.41 -9.19
N ASP A 56 16.11 11.15 -8.84
CA ASP A 56 14.76 10.67 -8.51
C ASP A 56 14.16 11.47 -7.34
N ASN A 57 14.95 11.75 -6.31
CA ASN A 57 14.53 12.58 -5.18
C ASN A 57 14.15 14.00 -5.61
N ALA A 58 14.95 14.66 -6.46
CA ALA A 58 14.62 16.00 -6.94
C ALA A 58 13.37 16.03 -7.85
N ILE A 59 13.19 15.00 -8.69
CA ILE A 59 11.98 14.82 -9.51
C ILE A 59 10.76 14.63 -8.60
N TRP A 60 10.84 13.79 -7.58
CA TRP A 60 9.74 13.56 -6.63
C TRP A 60 9.28 14.85 -5.95
N TYR A 61 10.22 15.68 -5.47
CA TYR A 61 9.89 16.97 -4.88
C TYR A 61 9.29 17.96 -5.90
N LEU A 62 9.79 17.98 -7.14
CA LEU A 62 9.22 18.79 -8.22
C LEU A 62 7.75 18.44 -8.49
N LEU A 63 7.45 17.15 -8.60
CA LEU A 63 6.11 16.63 -8.85
C LEU A 63 5.15 16.94 -7.68
N ASN A 64 5.57 16.69 -6.44
CA ASN A 64 4.76 16.98 -5.26
C ASN A 64 4.46 18.47 -5.07
N THR A 65 5.46 19.34 -5.28
CA THR A 65 5.25 20.81 -5.27
C THR A 65 4.23 21.24 -6.33
N SER A 66 4.28 20.62 -7.51
CA SER A 66 3.36 20.91 -8.61
C SER A 66 1.95 20.41 -8.33
N LEU A 67 1.81 19.24 -7.73
CA LEU A 67 0.51 18.69 -7.29
C LEU A 67 -0.18 19.63 -6.30
N GLY A 68 0.56 20.20 -5.35
CA GLY A 68 0.04 21.16 -4.37
C GLY A 68 -0.33 22.53 -4.94
N SER A 69 0.20 22.91 -6.11
CA SER A 69 0.01 24.26 -6.68
C SER A 69 -0.92 24.29 -7.90
N SER A 70 -0.83 23.33 -8.81
CA SER A 70 -1.65 23.24 -10.04
C SER A 70 -1.62 21.84 -10.64
N ILE A 71 -2.68 21.09 -10.43
CA ILE A 71 -2.82 19.75 -10.96
C ILE A 71 -2.79 19.72 -12.51
N ASN A 72 -3.26 20.77 -13.17
CA ASN A 72 -3.37 20.82 -14.64
C ASN A 72 -2.01 20.81 -15.37
N SER A 73 -0.93 21.17 -14.68
CA SER A 73 0.42 21.14 -15.27
C SER A 73 1.12 19.79 -15.12
N ILE A 74 0.52 18.86 -14.37
CA ILE A 74 1.19 17.63 -13.97
C ILE A 74 1.45 16.68 -15.15
N SER A 75 0.53 16.59 -16.11
CA SER A 75 0.68 15.70 -17.28
C SER A 75 1.90 16.10 -18.13
N ALA A 76 2.17 17.39 -18.28
CA ALA A 76 3.35 17.87 -19.00
C ALA A 76 4.66 17.50 -18.27
N LEU A 77 4.70 17.67 -16.95
CA LEU A 77 5.86 17.28 -16.14
C LEU A 77 6.09 15.77 -16.18
N LEU A 78 5.04 14.96 -16.11
CA LEU A 78 5.16 13.52 -16.21
C LEU A 78 5.67 13.07 -17.59
N LYS A 79 5.23 13.70 -18.68
CA LYS A 79 5.78 13.44 -20.02
C LYS A 79 7.28 13.72 -20.11
N GLU A 80 7.75 14.77 -19.43
CA GLU A 80 9.15 15.19 -19.44
C GLU A 80 10.02 14.31 -18.53
N TYR A 81 9.56 14.02 -17.31
CA TYR A 81 10.42 13.42 -16.27
C TYR A 81 10.20 11.91 -16.07
N ALA A 82 9.05 11.33 -16.43
CA ALA A 82 8.83 9.89 -16.27
C ALA A 82 9.86 9.02 -17.02
N PRO A 83 10.31 9.38 -18.23
CA PRO A 83 11.39 8.62 -18.89
C PRO A 83 12.75 8.75 -18.24
N GLN A 84 12.92 9.64 -17.26
CA GLN A 84 14.22 9.99 -16.70
C GLN A 84 14.51 9.38 -15.32
N TRP A 85 13.50 8.93 -14.59
CA TRP A 85 13.72 8.28 -13.29
C TRP A 85 14.16 6.82 -13.44
N THR A 86 14.88 6.33 -12.44
CA THR A 86 15.48 4.98 -12.48
C THR A 86 14.80 4.00 -11.52
N ASN A 87 14.19 4.49 -10.45
CA ASN A 87 13.43 3.68 -9.51
C ASN A 87 11.93 4.01 -9.57
N PRO A 88 11.14 3.32 -10.41
CA PRO A 88 9.72 3.58 -10.54
C PRO A 88 8.94 3.52 -9.22
N SER A 89 9.28 2.59 -8.32
CA SER A 89 8.56 2.42 -7.04
C SER A 89 8.81 3.57 -6.05
N TYR A 90 9.83 4.40 -6.28
CA TYR A 90 10.08 5.60 -5.48
C TYR A 90 8.97 6.64 -5.58
N PHE A 91 8.13 6.55 -6.62
CA PHE A 91 7.06 7.49 -6.92
C PHE A 91 5.66 6.97 -6.59
N ASP A 92 5.54 5.79 -6.00
CA ASP A 92 4.23 5.14 -5.77
C ASP A 92 3.31 6.00 -4.89
N ASP A 93 3.83 6.57 -3.79
CA ASP A 93 3.09 7.46 -2.89
C ASP A 93 2.61 8.76 -3.59
N PHE A 94 3.43 9.30 -4.50
CA PHE A 94 3.03 10.44 -5.33
C PHE A 94 1.87 10.08 -6.25
N PHE A 95 1.88 8.91 -6.89
CA PHE A 95 0.80 8.47 -7.77
C PHE A 95 -0.50 8.16 -7.02
N ASP A 96 -0.40 7.64 -5.80
CA ASP A 96 -1.57 7.49 -4.92
C ASP A 96 -2.21 8.84 -4.61
N ALA A 97 -1.41 9.84 -4.23
CA ALA A 97 -1.89 11.20 -3.98
C ALA A 97 -2.44 11.87 -5.24
N LEU A 98 -1.79 11.69 -6.41
CA LEU A 98 -2.23 12.23 -7.69
C LEU A 98 -3.56 11.63 -8.12
N SER A 99 -3.72 10.30 -8.03
CA SER A 99 -4.98 9.64 -8.38
C SER A 99 -6.13 10.16 -7.52
N ALA A 100 -5.93 10.26 -6.20
CA ALA A 100 -6.91 10.82 -5.27
C ALA A 100 -7.29 12.26 -5.61
N ALA A 101 -6.32 13.10 -5.98
CA ALA A 101 -6.56 14.49 -6.36
C ALA A 101 -7.35 14.61 -7.67
N ILE A 102 -7.02 13.80 -8.70
CA ILE A 102 -7.75 13.76 -9.97
C ILE A 102 -9.20 13.30 -9.77
N PHE A 103 -9.40 12.23 -8.97
CA PHE A 103 -10.73 11.72 -8.67
C PHE A 103 -11.56 12.73 -7.86
N THR A 104 -10.96 13.42 -6.92
CA THR A 104 -11.61 14.51 -6.17
C THR A 104 -12.05 15.65 -7.09
N ALA A 105 -11.24 15.99 -8.09
CA ALA A 105 -11.57 17.03 -9.08
C ALA A 105 -12.58 16.55 -10.14
N GLY A 106 -12.71 15.24 -10.34
CA GLY A 106 -13.54 14.66 -11.42
C GLY A 106 -12.99 14.94 -12.82
N ASP A 107 -11.68 15.20 -12.95
CA ASP A 107 -11.06 15.53 -14.25
C ASP A 107 -10.57 14.25 -14.97
N TRP A 108 -11.50 13.64 -15.69
CA TRP A 108 -11.23 12.37 -16.40
C TRP A 108 -10.33 12.53 -17.63
N ASN A 109 -10.30 13.72 -18.22
CA ASN A 109 -9.37 14.02 -19.32
C ASN A 109 -7.93 14.06 -18.79
N LEU A 110 -7.71 14.74 -17.67
CA LEU A 110 -6.41 14.75 -17.00
C LEU A 110 -6.00 13.33 -16.58
N PHE A 111 -6.93 12.51 -16.05
CA PHE A 111 -6.63 11.12 -15.72
C PHE A 111 -6.08 10.36 -16.94
N TYR A 112 -6.75 10.50 -18.09
CA TYR A 112 -6.33 9.81 -19.31
C TYR A 112 -4.96 10.31 -19.81
N GLU A 113 -4.72 11.61 -19.79
CA GLU A 113 -3.42 12.19 -20.15
C GLU A 113 -2.29 11.72 -19.24
N VAL A 114 -2.54 11.64 -17.93
CA VAL A 114 -1.59 11.10 -16.94
C VAL A 114 -1.31 9.63 -17.25
N TYR A 115 -2.36 8.82 -17.41
CA TYR A 115 -2.20 7.39 -17.75
C TYR A 115 -1.31 7.19 -18.97
N GLU A 116 -1.58 7.90 -20.07
CA GLU A 116 -0.78 7.80 -21.31
C GLU A 116 0.69 8.21 -21.10
N SER A 117 0.92 9.15 -20.20
CA SER A 117 2.27 9.66 -19.91
C SER A 117 3.11 8.67 -19.08
N ILE A 118 2.46 7.85 -18.23
CA ILE A 118 3.17 7.05 -17.22
C ILE A 118 3.12 5.54 -17.45
N LYS A 119 2.25 5.04 -18.32
CA LYS A 119 1.97 3.59 -18.51
C LYS A 119 3.19 2.70 -18.73
N ASN A 120 4.32 3.27 -19.20
CA ASN A 120 5.56 2.53 -19.44
C ASN A 120 6.65 2.78 -18.39
N TYR A 121 6.45 3.71 -17.46
CA TYR A 121 7.53 4.23 -16.60
C TYR A 121 7.29 4.03 -15.11
N THR A 122 6.12 3.54 -14.69
CA THR A 122 5.77 3.34 -13.28
C THR A 122 6.05 1.91 -12.80
N SER A 123 5.92 1.70 -11.50
CA SER A 123 5.96 0.37 -10.89
C SER A 123 4.81 -0.51 -11.37
N ASP A 124 4.93 -1.83 -11.19
CA ASP A 124 3.86 -2.78 -11.48
C ASP A 124 2.58 -2.48 -10.68
N SER A 125 2.74 -1.99 -9.43
CA SER A 125 1.61 -1.59 -8.58
C SER A 125 0.82 -0.45 -9.20
N ILE A 126 1.49 0.63 -9.58
CA ILE A 126 0.85 1.80 -10.18
C ILE A 126 0.30 1.50 -11.58
N ARG A 127 0.99 0.68 -12.39
CA ARG A 127 0.45 0.23 -13.68
C ARG A 127 -0.84 -0.54 -13.51
N SER A 128 -0.88 -1.46 -12.57
CA SER A 128 -2.10 -2.23 -12.27
C SER A 128 -3.22 -1.30 -11.80
N GLN A 129 -2.93 -0.38 -10.87
CA GLN A 129 -3.88 0.59 -10.34
C GLN A 129 -4.48 1.47 -11.44
N PHE A 130 -3.64 2.19 -12.17
CA PHE A 130 -4.12 3.13 -13.19
C PHE A 130 -4.79 2.42 -14.36
N SER A 131 -4.35 1.23 -14.73
CA SER A 131 -5.03 0.42 -15.76
C SER A 131 -6.40 -0.05 -15.29
N TYR A 132 -6.54 -0.50 -14.03
CA TYR A 132 -7.83 -0.85 -13.45
C TYR A 132 -8.78 0.34 -13.43
N LEU A 133 -8.32 1.48 -12.91
CA LEU A 133 -9.10 2.71 -12.85
C LEU A 133 -9.54 3.17 -14.24
N LEU A 134 -8.67 3.09 -15.25
CA LEU A 134 -9.04 3.38 -16.64
C LEU A 134 -10.18 2.48 -17.13
N GLY A 135 -10.06 1.17 -16.92
CA GLY A 135 -11.10 0.22 -17.29
C GLY A 135 -12.45 0.53 -16.64
N ARG A 136 -12.43 0.94 -15.37
CA ARG A 136 -13.63 1.33 -14.62
C ARG A 136 -14.23 2.65 -15.10
N LEU A 137 -13.40 3.66 -15.38
CA LEU A 137 -13.86 4.94 -15.93
C LEU A 137 -14.50 4.80 -17.31
N ILE A 138 -13.96 3.91 -18.17
CA ILE A 138 -14.61 3.55 -19.43
C ILE A 138 -15.92 2.82 -19.18
N GLN A 139 -15.94 1.82 -18.29
CA GLN A 139 -17.12 1.02 -17.99
C GLN A 139 -18.27 1.85 -17.44
N THR A 140 -17.97 2.88 -16.66
CA THR A 140 -18.97 3.79 -16.05
C THR A 140 -19.33 4.97 -16.95
N GLY A 141 -18.75 5.09 -18.14
CA GLY A 141 -19.03 6.15 -19.11
C GLY A 141 -18.39 7.50 -18.81
N HIS A 142 -17.46 7.56 -17.86
CA HIS A 142 -16.70 8.79 -17.56
C HIS A 142 -15.62 9.08 -18.61
N ILE A 143 -15.09 8.04 -19.22
CA ILE A 143 -14.18 8.15 -20.38
C ILE A 143 -14.86 7.46 -21.56
N ASN A 144 -15.06 8.22 -22.64
CA ASN A 144 -15.64 7.67 -23.87
C ASN A 144 -14.62 6.84 -24.62
N SER A 145 -14.78 5.52 -24.60
CA SER A 145 -13.90 4.57 -25.27
C SER A 145 -14.63 3.26 -25.60
N SER A 146 -13.99 2.38 -26.37
CA SER A 146 -14.59 1.10 -26.76
C SER A 146 -14.59 0.07 -25.62
N LYS A 147 -15.46 -0.95 -25.75
CA LYS A 147 -15.47 -2.09 -24.84
C LYS A 147 -14.16 -2.88 -24.91
N GLU A 148 -13.54 -2.95 -26.07
CA GLU A 148 -12.25 -3.60 -26.29
C GLU A 148 -11.14 -2.91 -25.46
N ASN A 149 -11.10 -1.58 -25.49
CA ASN A 149 -10.15 -0.80 -24.69
C ASN A 149 -10.40 -0.97 -23.19
N MET A 150 -11.65 -1.04 -22.76
CA MET A 150 -12.01 -1.35 -21.37
C MET A 150 -11.45 -2.72 -20.95
N ILE A 151 -11.67 -3.75 -21.77
CA ILE A 151 -11.17 -5.11 -21.49
C ILE A 151 -9.64 -5.11 -21.47
N GLN A 152 -8.99 -4.49 -22.45
CA GLN A 152 -7.54 -4.38 -22.50
C GLN A 152 -6.94 -3.69 -21.26
N ALA A 153 -7.62 -2.67 -20.73
CA ALA A 153 -7.21 -2.02 -19.50
C ALA A 153 -7.30 -2.98 -18.29
N PHE A 154 -8.37 -3.77 -18.17
CA PHE A 154 -8.49 -4.79 -17.13
C PHE A 154 -7.48 -5.93 -17.31
N GLU A 155 -7.22 -6.38 -18.54
CA GLU A 155 -6.18 -7.39 -18.84
C GLU A 155 -4.80 -6.89 -18.42
N THR A 156 -4.51 -5.62 -18.72
CA THR A 156 -3.25 -4.98 -18.30
C THR A 156 -3.14 -4.96 -16.77
N ALA A 157 -4.18 -4.51 -16.07
CA ALA A 157 -4.19 -4.50 -14.59
C ALA A 157 -4.01 -5.91 -14.00
N TYR A 158 -4.68 -6.91 -14.56
CA TYR A 158 -4.60 -8.30 -14.10
C TYR A 158 -3.22 -8.92 -14.35
N SER A 159 -2.54 -8.52 -15.41
CA SER A 159 -1.25 -9.10 -15.80
C SER A 159 -0.10 -8.78 -14.85
N TYR A 160 -0.26 -7.83 -13.91
CA TYR A 160 0.74 -7.47 -12.90
C TYR A 160 0.43 -8.16 -11.56
N GLU A 161 0.86 -9.40 -11.39
CA GLU A 161 0.53 -10.24 -10.23
C GLU A 161 1.02 -9.69 -8.88
N ASN A 162 2.07 -8.86 -8.88
CA ASN A 162 2.59 -8.25 -7.65
C ASN A 162 1.63 -7.22 -7.04
N SER A 163 0.72 -6.66 -7.83
CA SER A 163 -0.35 -5.76 -7.36
C SER A 163 -1.61 -6.56 -7.00
N ILE A 164 -1.62 -7.20 -5.84
CA ILE A 164 -2.68 -8.13 -5.44
C ILE A 164 -4.06 -7.49 -5.46
N TYR A 165 -4.19 -6.25 -4.98
CA TYR A 165 -5.49 -5.56 -4.87
C TYR A 165 -6.10 -5.29 -6.24
N TYR A 166 -5.46 -4.47 -7.07
CA TYR A 166 -6.01 -4.08 -8.37
C TYR A 166 -6.05 -5.24 -9.37
N SER A 167 -5.08 -6.15 -9.32
CA SER A 167 -5.10 -7.38 -10.11
C SER A 167 -6.30 -8.28 -9.76
N SER A 168 -6.68 -8.37 -8.47
CA SER A 168 -7.85 -9.14 -8.05
C SER A 168 -9.16 -8.49 -8.47
N LEU A 169 -9.27 -7.17 -8.36
CA LEU A 169 -10.41 -6.41 -8.84
C LEU A 169 -10.57 -6.53 -10.36
N ALA A 170 -9.46 -6.42 -11.10
CA ALA A 170 -9.44 -6.60 -12.55
C ALA A 170 -9.86 -8.02 -12.97
N LYS A 171 -9.38 -9.05 -12.26
CA LYS A 171 -9.82 -10.44 -12.44
C LYS A 171 -11.34 -10.56 -12.35
N TYR A 172 -11.94 -9.97 -11.31
CA TYR A 172 -13.40 -9.98 -11.13
C TYR A 172 -14.11 -9.33 -12.32
N GLN A 173 -13.63 -8.17 -12.81
CA GLN A 173 -14.23 -7.49 -13.96
C GLN A 173 -14.08 -8.30 -15.26
N LEU A 174 -12.94 -8.95 -15.47
CA LEU A 174 -12.71 -9.80 -16.64
C LEU A 174 -13.66 -11.00 -16.67
N ILE A 175 -13.80 -11.71 -15.54
CA ILE A 175 -14.75 -12.84 -15.40
C ILE A 175 -16.18 -12.36 -15.67
N LYS A 176 -16.59 -11.22 -15.10
CA LYS A 176 -17.91 -10.62 -15.32
C LYS A 176 -18.19 -10.27 -16.78
N ASN A 177 -17.14 -9.96 -17.54
CA ASN A 177 -17.22 -9.70 -18.98
C ASN A 177 -16.97 -10.95 -19.86
N ASN A 178 -16.97 -12.17 -19.28
CA ASN A 178 -16.75 -13.45 -19.95
C ASN A 178 -15.40 -13.56 -20.67
N VAL A 179 -14.34 -12.95 -20.12
CA VAL A 179 -12.98 -13.03 -20.66
C VAL A 179 -12.27 -14.26 -20.10
N ASP A 180 -11.64 -15.04 -20.94
CA ASP A 180 -10.83 -16.19 -20.53
C ASP A 180 -9.46 -15.73 -20.00
N ILE A 181 -9.37 -15.62 -18.66
CA ILE A 181 -8.18 -15.14 -17.96
C ILE A 181 -6.97 -16.08 -18.08
N SER A 182 -7.16 -17.35 -18.44
CA SER A 182 -6.07 -18.32 -18.59
C SER A 182 -5.08 -17.97 -19.70
N LYS A 183 -5.52 -17.16 -20.66
CA LYS A 183 -4.71 -16.71 -21.81
C LYS A 183 -3.91 -15.44 -21.53
N ILE A 184 -4.18 -14.76 -20.42
CA ILE A 184 -3.49 -13.50 -20.07
C ILE A 184 -2.13 -13.84 -19.45
N LYS A 185 -1.06 -13.43 -20.14
CA LYS A 185 0.31 -13.64 -19.67
C LYS A 185 0.64 -12.67 -18.54
N ASN A 186 1.32 -13.20 -17.54
CA ASN A 186 1.90 -12.37 -16.48
C ASN A 186 2.98 -11.44 -17.09
N ARG A 187 2.83 -10.14 -16.80
CA ARG A 187 3.75 -9.07 -17.24
C ARG A 187 4.57 -8.47 -16.11
N SER A 188 4.41 -9.00 -14.89
CA SER A 188 5.23 -8.53 -13.78
C SER A 188 6.67 -8.51 -14.27
N LEU A 189 7.20 -7.31 -14.44
CA LEU A 189 8.59 -7.16 -14.73
C LEU A 189 9.32 -7.81 -13.56
N ASN A 190 10.19 -8.76 -13.87
CA ASN A 190 11.29 -9.08 -12.98
C ASN A 190 12.18 -7.82 -12.88
N THR A 191 11.63 -6.72 -12.38
CA THR A 191 12.40 -5.61 -11.83
C THR A 191 12.91 -6.04 -10.45
N GLN A 192 13.49 -7.22 -10.41
CA GLN A 192 14.64 -7.34 -9.58
C GLN A 192 15.69 -6.44 -10.25
N SER A 193 15.97 -5.26 -9.64
CA SER A 193 17.36 -4.95 -9.46
C SER A 193 17.99 -6.33 -9.25
N GLN A 194 19.06 -6.67 -9.97
CA GLN A 194 19.86 -7.87 -9.71
C GLN A 194 20.47 -7.71 -8.32
N GLU A 195 19.61 -7.68 -7.27
CA GLU A 195 20.05 -7.81 -5.90
C GLU A 195 20.68 -9.19 -5.84
N GLN A 196 21.98 -9.18 -5.73
CA GLN A 196 22.80 -10.38 -5.69
C GLN A 196 22.20 -11.34 -4.66
N ILE A 197 21.85 -12.55 -5.09
CA ILE A 197 21.29 -13.55 -4.17
C ILE A 197 22.34 -13.88 -3.10
N ASN A 198 21.97 -13.74 -1.85
CA ASN A 198 22.82 -14.06 -0.71
C ASN A 198 22.71 -15.56 -0.37
N PHE A 199 23.47 -16.37 -1.07
CA PHE A 199 23.50 -17.82 -0.89
C PHE A 199 24.05 -18.24 0.47
N GLU A 200 25.08 -17.54 0.98
CA GLU A 200 25.71 -17.84 2.27
C GLU A 200 24.72 -17.63 3.42
N ALA A 201 23.98 -16.52 3.40
CA ALA A 201 22.93 -16.28 4.37
C ALA A 201 21.82 -17.35 4.29
N GLY A 202 21.43 -17.76 3.07
CA GLY A 202 20.47 -18.84 2.88
C GLY A 202 20.92 -20.15 3.53
N ILE A 203 22.18 -20.54 3.39
CA ILE A 203 22.76 -21.76 4.00
C ILE A 203 22.81 -21.61 5.52
N LEU A 204 23.24 -20.48 6.05
CA LEU A 204 23.29 -20.24 7.49
C LEU A 204 21.90 -20.36 8.14
N LEU A 205 20.88 -19.72 7.55
CA LEU A 205 19.52 -19.73 8.07
C LEU A 205 18.90 -21.13 8.00
N GLU A 206 19.14 -21.88 6.91
CA GLU A 206 18.73 -23.27 6.79
C GLU A 206 19.41 -24.16 7.86
N GLY A 207 20.66 -23.88 8.19
CA GLY A 207 21.37 -24.52 9.29
C GLY A 207 20.65 -24.29 10.63
N TYR A 208 20.20 -23.09 10.93
CA TYR A 208 19.41 -22.83 12.14
C TYR A 208 18.12 -23.64 12.18
N ALA A 209 17.40 -23.73 11.07
CA ALA A 209 16.21 -24.56 10.98
C ALA A 209 16.52 -26.06 11.20
N THR A 210 17.59 -26.56 10.55
CA THR A 210 18.01 -27.95 10.64
C THR A 210 18.41 -28.38 12.06
N PHE A 211 19.06 -27.48 12.79
CA PHE A 211 19.51 -27.74 14.15
C PHE A 211 18.52 -27.28 15.24
N GLY A 212 17.31 -26.83 14.87
CA GLY A 212 16.24 -26.50 15.80
C GLY A 212 16.42 -25.20 16.57
N PHE A 213 16.92 -24.14 15.90
CA PHE A 213 17.10 -22.79 16.46
C PHE A 213 16.17 -21.77 15.77
N PRO A 214 14.83 -21.89 15.88
CA PRO A 214 13.89 -20.98 15.21
C PRO A 214 14.06 -19.53 15.63
N GLU A 215 14.42 -19.26 16.90
CA GLU A 215 14.60 -17.92 17.46
C GLU A 215 15.75 -17.12 16.80
N LYS A 216 16.67 -17.82 16.13
CA LYS A 216 17.79 -17.18 15.41
C LYS A 216 17.46 -16.81 13.97
N ILE A 217 16.46 -17.47 13.37
CA ILE A 217 16.19 -17.34 11.93
C ILE A 217 15.79 -15.90 11.59
N TYR A 218 14.68 -15.42 12.13
CA TYR A 218 14.17 -14.07 11.82
C TYR A 218 15.14 -12.98 12.30
N LYS A 219 15.68 -13.14 13.49
CA LYS A 219 16.64 -12.17 14.06
C LYS A 219 17.87 -12.01 13.16
N THR A 220 18.43 -13.10 12.66
CA THR A 220 19.57 -13.04 11.73
C THR A 220 19.14 -12.45 10.40
N TRP A 221 18.04 -12.95 9.80
CA TRP A 221 17.55 -12.48 8.51
C TRP A 221 17.22 -10.98 8.51
N SER A 222 16.57 -10.48 9.58
CA SER A 222 16.16 -9.08 9.69
C SER A 222 17.34 -8.10 9.74
N ASN A 223 18.49 -8.56 10.21
CA ASN A 223 19.73 -7.78 10.31
C ASN A 223 20.64 -7.87 9.06
N LEU A 224 20.29 -8.69 8.07
CA LEU A 224 21.04 -8.74 6.82
C LEU A 224 20.87 -7.42 6.05
N GLU A 225 21.95 -6.89 5.51
CA GLU A 225 21.91 -5.77 4.55
C GLU A 225 21.19 -6.21 3.28
N ASN A 226 21.57 -7.36 2.73
CA ASN A 226 20.89 -8.01 1.63
C ASN A 226 20.03 -9.19 2.12
N LYS A 227 18.71 -9.00 2.16
CA LYS A 227 17.71 -10.00 2.58
C LYS A 227 17.25 -10.93 1.46
N ASN A 228 17.84 -10.81 0.27
CA ASN A 228 17.48 -11.61 -0.90
C ASN A 228 18.20 -12.96 -0.87
N ILE A 229 17.61 -13.95 -0.23
CA ILE A 229 18.08 -15.33 -0.17
C ILE A 229 17.40 -16.20 -1.24
N PRO A 230 17.93 -17.41 -1.56
CA PRO A 230 17.27 -18.30 -2.50
C PRO A 230 15.80 -18.55 -2.14
N GLN A 231 14.90 -18.51 -3.13
CA GLN A 231 13.46 -18.57 -2.91
C GLN A 231 12.99 -19.90 -2.30
N ASP A 232 13.60 -21.01 -2.69
CA ASP A 232 13.34 -22.32 -2.10
C ASP A 232 13.66 -22.37 -0.61
N LYS A 233 14.80 -21.80 -0.21
CA LYS A 233 15.18 -21.66 1.20
C LYS A 233 14.27 -20.72 1.96
N LEU A 234 13.90 -19.59 1.36
CA LEU A 234 12.96 -18.65 1.97
C LEU A 234 11.61 -19.30 2.25
N ILE A 235 11.08 -20.06 1.30
CA ILE A 235 9.82 -20.81 1.46
C ILE A 235 9.96 -21.82 2.61
N TYR A 236 11.01 -22.64 2.60
CA TYR A 236 11.28 -23.64 3.64
C TYR A 236 11.37 -23.00 5.03
N LEU A 237 12.10 -21.89 5.17
CA LEU A 237 12.22 -21.19 6.46
C LEU A 237 10.90 -20.60 6.95
N CYS A 238 10.07 -20.08 6.05
CA CYS A 238 8.73 -19.61 6.41
C CYS A 238 7.83 -20.74 6.89
N GLU A 239 7.83 -21.89 6.20
CA GLU A 239 7.09 -23.08 6.61
C GLU A 239 7.59 -23.63 7.94
N PHE A 240 8.90 -23.70 8.12
CA PHE A 240 9.52 -24.13 9.37
C PHE A 240 9.08 -23.26 10.56
N LEU A 241 9.17 -21.93 10.44
CA LEU A 241 8.72 -21.00 11.48
C LEU A 241 7.20 -21.15 11.77
N GLN A 242 6.37 -21.35 10.76
CA GLN A 242 4.94 -21.59 10.98
C GLN A 242 4.68 -22.89 11.74
N ASN A 243 5.46 -23.93 11.48
CA ASN A 243 5.32 -25.22 12.18
C ASN A 243 5.88 -25.17 13.61
N CYS A 244 6.83 -24.28 13.90
CA CYS A 244 7.33 -24.04 15.25
C CYS A 244 6.40 -23.17 16.09
N GLY A 245 5.58 -22.33 15.46
CA GLY A 245 4.76 -21.34 16.14
C GLY A 245 3.59 -21.98 16.90
N THR A 246 3.44 -21.58 18.16
CA THR A 246 2.22 -21.78 18.94
C THR A 246 1.66 -20.41 19.32
N TYR A 247 0.37 -20.34 19.67
CA TYR A 247 -0.28 -19.06 20.06
C TYR A 247 0.18 -18.51 21.41
N ALA A 248 1.03 -19.25 22.13
CA ALA A 248 1.40 -18.97 23.51
C ALA A 248 2.87 -18.61 23.72
N GLU A 249 3.67 -18.46 22.66
CA GLU A 249 5.12 -18.24 22.78
C GLU A 249 5.50 -16.78 22.67
N GLU A 250 6.46 -16.34 23.50
CA GLU A 250 7.09 -15.01 23.48
C GLU A 250 7.74 -14.70 22.12
N ASP A 251 8.22 -15.72 21.41
CA ASP A 251 8.77 -15.61 20.06
C ASP A 251 7.67 -15.82 19.02
N ASN A 252 7.02 -14.75 18.58
CA ASN A 252 5.91 -14.80 17.62
C ASN A 252 6.36 -15.28 16.22
N TYR A 253 6.61 -16.59 16.08
CA TYR A 253 7.08 -17.19 14.81
C TYR A 253 6.09 -17.05 13.67
N PHE A 254 4.80 -16.93 13.94
CA PHE A 254 3.78 -16.67 12.92
C PHE A 254 4.01 -15.31 12.24
N THR A 255 4.18 -14.25 13.03
CA THR A 255 4.49 -12.91 12.53
C THR A 255 5.83 -12.87 11.82
N GLN A 256 6.85 -13.52 12.39
CA GLN A 256 8.20 -13.59 11.80
C GLN A 256 8.16 -14.26 10.42
N SER A 257 7.50 -15.42 10.32
CA SER A 257 7.29 -16.12 9.05
C SER A 257 6.54 -15.23 8.05
N LEU A 258 5.47 -14.58 8.45
CA LEU A 258 4.67 -13.73 7.57
C LEU A 258 5.48 -12.53 7.04
N ARG A 259 6.31 -11.91 7.88
CA ARG A 259 7.22 -10.82 7.47
C ARG A 259 8.25 -11.29 6.45
N MET A 260 8.84 -12.47 6.65
CA MET A 260 9.75 -13.08 5.68
C MET A 260 9.03 -13.45 4.37
N ALA A 261 7.81 -14.00 4.46
CA ALA A 261 7.02 -14.42 3.32
C ALA A 261 6.67 -13.29 2.34
N GLN A 262 6.69 -12.01 2.80
CA GLN A 262 6.50 -10.87 1.89
C GLN A 262 7.58 -10.79 0.78
N LYS A 263 8.76 -11.39 1.00
CA LYS A 263 9.84 -11.47 0.01
C LYS A 263 9.74 -12.67 -0.94
N ILE A 264 8.78 -13.59 -0.72
CA ILE A 264 8.52 -14.69 -1.65
C ILE A 264 7.96 -14.12 -2.96
N GLN A 265 8.48 -14.59 -4.09
CA GLN A 265 8.01 -14.17 -5.40
C GLN A 265 6.64 -14.80 -5.74
N GLY A 266 5.81 -14.05 -6.46
CA GLY A 266 4.50 -14.54 -6.91
C GLY A 266 3.48 -14.73 -5.79
N LYS A 267 2.42 -15.50 -6.10
CA LYS A 267 1.35 -15.84 -5.17
C LYS A 267 1.76 -17.02 -4.29
N SER A 268 1.82 -16.82 -3.00
CA SER A 268 2.10 -17.87 -2.01
C SER A 268 1.05 -17.88 -0.91
N LYS A 269 0.62 -19.07 -0.50
CA LYS A 269 -0.26 -19.25 0.67
C LYS A 269 0.38 -18.75 1.96
N LEU A 270 1.69 -18.76 2.04
CA LEU A 270 2.46 -18.26 3.19
C LEU A 270 2.28 -16.73 3.41
N LYS A 271 1.89 -15.98 2.38
CA LYS A 271 1.56 -14.54 2.50
C LYS A 271 0.17 -14.29 3.09
N PHE A 272 -0.69 -15.30 3.11
CA PHE A 272 -2.08 -15.22 3.55
C PHE A 272 -2.42 -16.41 4.45
N PRO A 273 -1.75 -16.54 5.61
CA PRO A 273 -2.00 -17.64 6.54
C PRO A 273 -3.35 -17.48 7.23
N LYS A 274 -3.86 -18.60 7.76
CA LYS A 274 -5.05 -18.65 8.61
C LYS A 274 -4.65 -18.91 10.06
N PHE A 275 -3.87 -18.01 10.64
CA PHE A 275 -3.53 -18.11 12.06
C PHE A 275 -4.74 -17.80 12.93
N TYR A 276 -4.81 -18.36 14.14
CA TYR A 276 -5.93 -18.23 15.08
C TYR A 276 -7.27 -18.69 14.51
N SER A 277 -7.28 -19.71 13.62
CA SER A 277 -8.47 -20.10 12.86
C SER A 277 -9.67 -20.49 13.74
N ASP A 278 -9.44 -21.24 14.79
CA ASP A 278 -10.44 -21.67 15.75
C ASP A 278 -11.15 -20.48 16.44
N ILE A 279 -10.39 -19.46 16.81
CA ILE A 279 -10.91 -18.26 17.46
C ILE A 279 -11.62 -17.36 16.42
N ILE A 280 -10.98 -17.12 15.27
CA ILE A 280 -11.54 -16.27 14.21
C ILE A 280 -12.84 -16.85 13.68
N GLU A 281 -12.89 -18.14 13.38
CA GLU A 281 -14.08 -18.80 12.86
C GLU A 281 -15.21 -18.82 13.89
N LYS A 282 -14.90 -19.06 15.18
CA LYS A 282 -15.86 -18.99 16.29
C LYS A 282 -16.57 -17.62 16.34
N TYR A 283 -15.81 -16.53 16.43
CA TYR A 283 -16.41 -15.19 16.59
C TYR A 283 -16.98 -14.64 15.28
N SER A 284 -16.42 -15.03 14.14
CA SER A 284 -16.99 -14.72 12.83
C SER A 284 -18.37 -15.32 12.66
N ALA A 285 -18.55 -16.59 13.04
CA ALA A 285 -19.88 -17.25 13.06
C ALA A 285 -20.84 -16.57 14.04
N GLN A 286 -20.36 -16.24 15.27
CA GLN A 286 -21.19 -15.61 16.30
C GLN A 286 -21.74 -14.25 15.84
N TYR A 287 -20.96 -13.46 15.10
CA TYR A 287 -21.33 -12.11 14.66
C TYR A 287 -21.73 -12.03 13.18
N GLU A 288 -21.86 -13.15 12.51
CA GLU A 288 -22.23 -13.21 11.08
C GLU A 288 -21.32 -12.32 10.21
N ILE A 289 -20.02 -12.46 10.38
CA ILE A 289 -18.97 -11.85 9.56
C ILE A 289 -18.26 -12.97 8.80
N ASP A 290 -17.94 -12.78 7.51
CA ASP A 290 -17.11 -13.74 6.79
C ASP A 290 -15.73 -13.85 7.45
N PRO A 291 -15.25 -15.04 7.84
CA PRO A 291 -13.94 -15.21 8.47
C PRO A 291 -12.79 -14.61 7.65
N THR A 292 -12.91 -14.62 6.32
CA THR A 292 -11.90 -14.04 5.41
C THR A 292 -11.68 -12.54 5.68
N ILE A 293 -12.73 -11.83 6.07
CA ILE A 293 -12.66 -10.42 6.44
C ILE A 293 -11.83 -10.24 7.70
N MET A 294 -12.05 -11.08 8.73
CA MET A 294 -11.29 -10.99 9.97
C MET A 294 -9.83 -11.37 9.79
N TYR A 295 -9.53 -12.41 8.99
CA TYR A 295 -8.14 -12.73 8.61
C TYR A 295 -7.46 -11.55 7.92
N SER A 296 -8.16 -10.88 7.01
CA SER A 296 -7.63 -9.74 6.28
C SER A 296 -7.42 -8.52 7.19
N LEU A 297 -8.37 -8.25 8.09
CA LEU A 297 -8.28 -7.18 9.07
C LEU A 297 -7.05 -7.39 9.98
N ILE A 298 -6.96 -8.52 10.66
CA ILE A 298 -5.88 -8.83 11.60
C ILE A 298 -4.52 -8.80 10.90
N ARG A 299 -4.45 -9.35 9.67
CA ARG A 299 -3.22 -9.27 8.89
C ARG A 299 -2.80 -7.82 8.61
N SER A 300 -3.75 -6.96 8.30
CA SER A 300 -3.49 -5.55 7.99
C SER A 300 -3.13 -4.74 9.24
N GLU A 301 -3.78 -5.01 10.36
CA GLU A 301 -3.62 -4.26 11.60
C GLU A 301 -2.32 -4.62 12.35
N SER A 302 -2.00 -5.91 12.45
CA SER A 302 -0.92 -6.38 13.34
C SER A 302 0.07 -7.35 12.69
N PHE A 303 -0.17 -7.84 11.46
CA PHE A 303 0.53 -9.01 10.92
C PHE A 303 0.42 -10.25 11.85
N PHE A 304 -0.72 -10.42 12.52
CA PHE A 304 -0.99 -11.46 13.51
C PHE A 304 -0.08 -11.40 14.75
N ASP A 305 0.40 -10.23 15.11
CA ASP A 305 1.20 -9.99 16.31
C ASP A 305 0.28 -9.58 17.46
N PRO A 306 0.11 -10.44 18.52
CA PRO A 306 -0.79 -10.14 19.62
C PRO A 306 -0.25 -9.06 20.56
N ASP A 307 1.07 -8.81 20.56
CA ASP A 307 1.73 -7.92 21.52
C ASP A 307 2.03 -6.54 20.94
N VAL A 308 1.69 -6.31 19.66
CA VAL A 308 1.99 -5.05 19.00
C VAL A 308 1.14 -3.91 19.56
N THR A 309 1.81 -2.81 19.89
CA THR A 309 1.17 -1.54 20.24
C THR A 309 1.56 -0.47 19.23
N SER A 310 0.57 0.20 18.65
CA SER A 310 0.81 1.30 17.72
C SER A 310 1.28 2.57 18.44
N VAL A 311 1.85 3.52 17.70
CA VAL A 311 2.24 4.84 18.23
C VAL A 311 1.03 5.59 18.84
N ALA A 312 -0.17 5.33 18.33
CA ALA A 312 -1.41 5.92 18.85
C ALA A 312 -1.99 5.18 20.07
N GLY A 313 -1.39 4.06 20.48
CA GLY A 313 -1.84 3.25 21.61
C GLY A 313 -2.94 2.23 21.27
N ALA A 314 -3.07 1.82 20.02
CA ALA A 314 -3.91 0.68 19.65
C ALA A 314 -3.16 -0.63 19.91
N ASN A 315 -3.83 -1.65 20.44
CA ASN A 315 -3.22 -2.86 20.97
C ASN A 315 -3.72 -4.15 20.31
N GLY A 316 -2.80 -5.08 20.14
CA GLY A 316 -3.03 -6.49 19.81
C GLY A 316 -3.48 -6.74 18.37
N LEU A 317 -3.98 -7.93 18.12
CA LEU A 317 -4.29 -8.48 16.79
C LEU A 317 -5.18 -7.58 15.93
N SER A 318 -6.24 -7.03 16.52
CA SER A 318 -7.23 -6.18 15.86
C SER A 318 -6.99 -4.69 16.09
N GLN A 319 -5.87 -4.30 16.69
CA GLN A 319 -5.45 -2.91 16.97
C GLN A 319 -6.56 -2.05 17.61
N LEU A 320 -7.07 -2.52 18.74
CA LEU A 320 -8.11 -1.80 19.47
C LEU A 320 -7.53 -0.75 20.40
N MET A 321 -8.15 0.44 20.40
CA MET A 321 -7.87 1.46 21.40
C MET A 321 -8.50 1.08 22.74
N GLU A 322 -7.80 1.35 23.86
CA GLU A 322 -8.27 0.99 25.19
C GLU A 322 -9.68 1.52 25.52
N PHE A 323 -9.97 2.76 25.14
CA PHE A 323 -11.33 3.30 25.34
C PHE A 323 -12.42 2.60 24.53
N THR A 324 -12.06 2.08 23.34
CA THR A 324 -12.97 1.27 22.50
C THR A 324 -13.20 -0.09 23.15
N ALA A 325 -12.14 -0.72 23.64
CA ALA A 325 -12.21 -2.01 24.33
C ALA A 325 -13.06 -1.92 25.60
N ALA A 326 -12.89 -0.87 26.41
CA ALA A 326 -13.68 -0.63 27.61
C ALA A 326 -15.18 -0.46 27.30
N ASP A 327 -15.53 0.22 26.20
CA ASP A 327 -16.93 0.36 25.77
C ASP A 327 -17.52 -1.00 25.32
N ILE A 328 -16.72 -1.79 24.59
CA ILE A 328 -17.12 -3.14 24.16
C ILE A 328 -17.29 -4.06 25.38
N ALA A 329 -16.32 -4.10 26.29
CA ALA A 329 -16.36 -4.90 27.50
C ALA A 329 -17.63 -4.61 28.33
N ARG A 330 -17.96 -3.34 28.50
CA ARG A 330 -19.19 -2.91 29.17
C ARG A 330 -20.44 -3.45 28.48
N LYS A 331 -20.51 -3.36 27.13
CA LYS A 331 -21.65 -3.84 26.34
C LYS A 331 -21.80 -5.36 26.38
N LEU A 332 -20.67 -6.08 26.35
CA LEU A 332 -20.63 -7.52 26.44
C LEU A 332 -20.68 -8.06 27.89
N LYS A 333 -20.67 -7.16 28.90
CA LYS A 333 -20.66 -7.47 30.34
C LYS A 333 -19.43 -8.29 30.76
N ILE A 334 -18.30 -8.08 30.09
CA ILE A 334 -17.00 -8.67 30.42
C ILE A 334 -16.30 -7.70 31.38
N LYS A 335 -15.86 -8.20 32.55
CA LYS A 335 -15.23 -7.35 33.58
C LYS A 335 -13.71 -7.30 33.43
N ASP A 336 -13.11 -8.46 33.24
CA ASP A 336 -11.66 -8.62 33.17
C ASP A 336 -11.27 -9.02 31.75
N TYR A 337 -10.36 -8.28 31.15
CA TYR A 337 -9.88 -8.52 29.77
C TYR A 337 -8.43 -8.07 29.60
N SER A 338 -7.73 -8.66 28.66
CA SER A 338 -6.44 -8.19 28.16
C SER A 338 -6.51 -8.04 26.63
N LEU A 339 -6.01 -6.94 26.10
CA LEU A 339 -5.93 -6.72 24.66
C LEU A 339 -4.75 -7.47 24.00
N THR A 340 -3.84 -8.02 24.78
CA THR A 340 -2.78 -8.92 24.31
C THR A 340 -3.23 -10.39 24.30
N ASP A 341 -4.36 -10.71 24.98
CA ASP A 341 -4.95 -12.04 24.85
C ASP A 341 -5.64 -12.20 23.49
N PRO A 342 -5.21 -13.19 22.67
CA PRO A 342 -5.74 -13.38 21.33
C PRO A 342 -7.26 -13.58 21.27
N GLU A 343 -7.83 -14.36 22.19
CA GLU A 343 -9.25 -14.65 22.19
C GLU A 343 -10.07 -13.39 22.48
N THR A 344 -9.68 -12.64 23.48
CA THR A 344 -10.33 -11.36 23.85
C THR A 344 -10.23 -10.35 22.72
N ASN A 345 -9.03 -10.18 22.16
CA ASN A 345 -8.80 -9.18 21.11
C ASN A 345 -9.57 -9.47 19.83
N ILE A 346 -9.57 -10.72 19.36
CA ILE A 346 -10.34 -11.15 18.19
C ILE A 346 -11.85 -11.03 18.45
N HIS A 347 -12.32 -11.43 19.63
CA HIS A 347 -13.73 -11.28 20.02
C HIS A 347 -14.16 -9.82 19.93
N PHE A 348 -13.42 -8.93 20.58
CA PHE A 348 -13.73 -7.51 20.62
C PHE A 348 -13.63 -6.86 19.23
N GLY A 349 -12.60 -7.19 18.45
CA GLY A 349 -12.41 -6.71 17.09
C GLY A 349 -13.55 -7.09 16.15
N THR A 350 -13.98 -8.36 16.20
CA THR A 350 -15.10 -8.85 15.39
C THR A 350 -16.41 -8.19 15.79
N TYR A 351 -16.69 -8.07 17.10
CA TYR A 351 -17.84 -7.33 17.60
C TYR A 351 -17.84 -5.88 17.15
N TYR A 352 -16.68 -5.20 17.27
CA TYR A 352 -16.54 -3.80 16.87
C TYR A 352 -16.81 -3.59 15.38
N LEU A 353 -16.21 -4.43 14.54
CA LEU A 353 -16.44 -4.38 13.09
C LEU A 353 -17.93 -4.59 12.74
N LYS A 354 -18.59 -5.62 13.30
CA LYS A 354 -20.01 -5.86 13.10
C LYS A 354 -20.86 -4.66 13.52
N ASN A 355 -20.51 -4.04 14.65
CA ASN A 355 -21.22 -2.85 15.13
C ASN A 355 -21.07 -1.66 14.16
N MET A 356 -19.87 -1.45 13.60
CA MET A 356 -19.66 -0.38 12.61
C MET A 356 -20.47 -0.63 11.34
N ILE A 357 -20.43 -1.85 10.81
CA ILE A 357 -21.19 -2.26 9.62
C ILE A 357 -22.70 -2.08 9.85
N SER A 358 -23.23 -2.61 10.95
CA SER A 358 -24.67 -2.55 11.26
C SER A 358 -25.19 -1.12 11.43
N ARG A 359 -24.37 -0.20 11.95
CA ARG A 359 -24.73 1.21 12.14
C ARG A 359 -24.65 2.06 10.88
N LEU A 360 -24.18 1.49 9.77
CA LEU A 360 -23.99 2.11 8.46
C LEU A 360 -24.70 1.29 7.38
N GLU A 361 -25.97 0.96 7.61
CA GLU A 361 -26.86 0.32 6.64
C GLU A 361 -26.37 -1.05 6.14
N ASN A 362 -25.57 -1.77 6.95
CA ASN A 362 -24.91 -3.02 6.61
C ASN A 362 -23.93 -2.90 5.42
N ASP A 363 -23.40 -1.72 5.19
CA ASP A 363 -22.37 -1.49 4.18
C ASP A 363 -20.98 -1.84 4.75
N TYR A 364 -20.34 -2.83 4.15
CA TYR A 364 -19.01 -3.30 4.57
C TYR A 364 -17.92 -2.27 4.36
N LEU A 365 -17.95 -1.53 3.25
CA LEU A 365 -16.93 -0.53 2.94
C LEU A 365 -16.99 0.62 3.96
N HIS A 366 -18.19 1.11 4.26
CA HIS A 366 -18.39 2.11 5.30
C HIS A 366 -18.00 1.60 6.69
N GLY A 367 -18.25 0.30 6.94
CA GLY A 367 -17.81 -0.38 8.15
C GLY A 367 -16.28 -0.38 8.29
N PHE A 368 -15.54 -0.73 7.25
CA PHE A 368 -14.07 -0.73 7.23
C PHE A 368 -13.50 0.68 7.43
N PHE A 369 -14.05 1.68 6.74
CA PHE A 369 -13.64 3.06 6.98
C PHE A 369 -13.90 3.50 8.42
N SER A 370 -15.02 3.07 9.00
CA SER A 370 -15.38 3.42 10.37
C SER A 370 -14.54 2.70 11.41
N TYR A 371 -14.08 1.49 11.11
CA TYR A 371 -13.16 0.77 11.97
C TYR A 371 -11.87 1.58 12.19
N ASN A 372 -11.30 2.10 11.11
CA ASN A 372 -10.04 2.85 11.13
C ASN A 372 -10.24 4.33 11.53
N ALA A 373 -11.16 5.04 10.88
CA ALA A 373 -11.32 6.49 11.04
C ALA A 373 -12.33 6.91 12.12
N GLY A 374 -13.12 5.98 12.63
CA GLY A 374 -14.23 6.23 13.55
C GLY A 374 -15.52 6.65 12.83
N ILE A 375 -16.66 6.15 13.30
CA ILE A 375 -17.99 6.31 12.66
C ILE A 375 -18.41 7.78 12.48
N THR A 376 -18.04 8.66 13.40
CA THR A 376 -18.39 10.10 13.33
C THR A 376 -17.73 10.77 12.12
N ARG A 377 -16.47 10.42 11.83
CA ARG A 377 -15.73 10.96 10.69
C ARG A 377 -16.31 10.43 9.39
N VAL A 378 -16.58 9.12 9.31
CA VAL A 378 -17.18 8.50 8.12
C VAL A 378 -18.55 9.09 7.83
N ARG A 379 -19.44 9.25 8.82
CA ARG A 379 -20.73 9.92 8.63
C ARG A 379 -20.58 11.35 8.10
N ARG A 380 -19.56 12.09 8.54
CA ARG A 380 -19.28 13.41 7.97
C ARG A 380 -18.89 13.30 6.50
N TRP A 381 -17.99 12.37 6.15
CA TRP A 381 -17.60 12.15 4.75
C TRP A 381 -18.80 11.78 3.88
N LEU A 382 -19.66 10.87 4.32
CA LEU A 382 -20.86 10.48 3.61
C LEU A 382 -21.81 11.65 3.33
N ASN A 383 -21.88 12.61 4.25
CA ASN A 383 -22.75 13.78 4.13
C ASN A 383 -22.16 14.93 3.31
N THR A 384 -20.82 15.01 3.20
CA THR A 384 -20.14 16.15 2.59
C THR A 384 -19.43 15.81 1.27
N SER A 385 -19.42 14.55 0.85
CA SER A 385 -18.74 14.14 -0.37
C SER A 385 -19.33 14.81 -1.62
N ILE A 386 -18.51 15.52 -2.36
CA ILE A 386 -18.83 16.15 -3.64
C ILE A 386 -19.23 15.08 -4.68
N LEU A 387 -18.62 13.91 -4.63
CA LEU A 387 -18.89 12.78 -5.52
C LEU A 387 -20.14 11.98 -5.13
N GLY A 388 -20.84 12.39 -4.09
CA GLY A 388 -22.07 11.73 -3.64
C GLY A 388 -21.87 10.41 -2.92
N PHE A 389 -20.66 10.15 -2.41
CA PHE A 389 -20.34 8.99 -1.59
C PHE A 389 -21.38 8.87 -0.43
N GLY A 390 -22.07 7.75 -0.33
CA GLY A 390 -23.11 7.52 0.67
C GLY A 390 -24.53 8.04 0.35
N LYS A 391 -24.71 8.82 -0.73
CA LYS A 391 -26.01 8.97 -1.40
C LYS A 391 -26.09 7.89 -2.47
N LYS A 392 -27.25 7.62 -3.08
CA LYS A 392 -27.33 6.74 -4.26
C LYS A 392 -26.44 7.32 -5.36
N SER A 393 -25.13 7.11 -5.20
CA SER A 393 -24.09 7.65 -6.06
C SER A 393 -24.06 6.85 -7.34
N THR A 394 -23.88 7.55 -8.45
CA THR A 394 -23.62 6.92 -9.73
C THR A 394 -22.19 6.39 -9.82
N MET A 395 -21.32 6.80 -8.89
CA MET A 395 -19.92 6.36 -8.88
C MET A 395 -19.75 5.12 -8.00
N PRO A 396 -19.23 4.02 -8.55
CA PRO A 396 -18.92 2.81 -7.77
C PRO A 396 -17.88 3.06 -6.67
N ALA A 397 -18.05 2.36 -5.55
CA ALA A 397 -17.19 2.53 -4.37
C ALA A 397 -15.71 2.22 -4.62
N ASP A 398 -15.40 1.37 -5.58
CA ASP A 398 -14.03 1.01 -5.97
C ASP A 398 -13.28 2.11 -6.78
N LEU A 399 -13.97 3.22 -7.05
CA LEU A 399 -13.40 4.41 -7.67
C LEU A 399 -13.18 5.57 -6.67
N PHE A 400 -13.43 5.34 -5.37
CA PHE A 400 -13.19 6.31 -4.31
C PHE A 400 -11.85 6.17 -3.63
#